data_9f3b5d878de508667a12655220fb6551
#
_entry.id   9f3b5d878de508667a12655220fb6551
#
_cell.length_a   1.000
_cell.length_b   1.000
_cell.length_c   1.000
_cell.angle_alpha   90.00
_cell.angle_beta   90.00
_cell.angle_gamma   90.00
#
_symmetry.space_group_name_H-M   'P 1'
#
loop_
_entity.id
_entity.type
_entity.pdbx_description
1 polymer ?
#
loop_
_entity_poly.entity_id
_entity_poly.type
_entity_poly.pdbx_seq_one_letter_code
_entity_poly.pdbx_strand_id
1 'polypeptide(L)'
;WGILFWAFVLFVVPMFYTSPQYVFDSYKEWVSILEVKNDVNELSFYQNISLLGMVRKITHAVEYSDMWLIIPGIVLFLLPYLRIGQYENRNFRLSFLASVLLFMVLFSTGTEECGYVGALIGVGIWYVSTPTYKKSFVLNTCLLLFCFVLTAASSSSILFSKHFRTEYITSFALKALPCAIIWFKIIWEQLTQDYTSRTPTPFLHKKDDERIDVILPCYNPHEGWEQQLIEKHKELEGMLNGYNIRFIVVNDGSKRGFTEEAVLRLTNNLPNTIIVDNKINQGKGAAVRDGIAHSDSELALYTDYDFPYKIESVCQVIKYLEEGYDVVVANRNHTYYSQLSTRRKLASHASRFLNFMLLGLTHTDTQGGLKGFNCKGKAFLASTRIKQFLFDTEFIYKASLDDTTFIKEVPVDLRG
;
A
#
# COMPACT_ATOMS: atom_id res chain seq x y z
N TRP A 1 20.56 20.59 -11.80
CA TRP A 1 21.94 21.14 -11.88
C TRP A 1 22.98 20.04 -11.78
N GLY A 2 22.88 19.07 -10.87
CA GLY A 2 23.84 17.98 -10.71
C GLY A 2 24.05 17.13 -11.96
N ILE A 3 22.96 16.76 -12.65
CA ILE A 3 23.03 15.95 -13.88
C ILE A 3 23.75 16.72 -15.01
N LEU A 4 23.40 18.00 -15.19
CA LEU A 4 24.04 18.83 -16.22
C LEU A 4 25.52 19.08 -15.90
N PHE A 5 25.86 19.25 -14.63
CA PHE A 5 27.25 19.37 -14.18
C PHE A 5 28.06 18.11 -14.50
N TRP A 6 27.55 16.94 -14.12
CA TRP A 6 28.25 15.68 -14.40
C TRP A 6 28.29 15.33 -15.88
N ALA A 7 27.24 15.64 -16.67
CA ALA A 7 27.26 15.48 -18.11
C ALA A 7 28.37 16.36 -18.75
N PHE A 8 28.48 17.60 -18.31
CA PHE A 8 29.56 18.50 -18.75
C PHE A 8 30.94 17.99 -18.34
N VAL A 9 31.12 17.53 -17.09
CA VAL A 9 32.37 16.93 -16.62
C VAL A 9 32.76 15.74 -17.48
N LEU A 10 31.83 14.80 -17.72
CA LEU A 10 32.09 13.61 -18.54
C LEU A 10 32.40 13.95 -20.00
N PHE A 11 31.88 15.07 -20.52
CA PHE A 11 32.22 15.54 -21.86
C PHE A 11 33.60 16.17 -21.91
N VAL A 12 34.03 16.89 -20.88
CA VAL A 12 35.28 17.63 -20.83
C VAL A 12 36.46 16.76 -20.39
N VAL A 13 36.26 15.80 -19.48
CA VAL A 13 37.34 14.95 -18.94
C VAL A 13 38.19 14.26 -20.03
N PRO A 14 37.62 13.68 -21.09
CA PRO A 14 38.43 13.07 -22.16
C PRO A 14 39.38 14.08 -22.84
N MET A 15 39.06 15.36 -22.88
CA MET A 15 39.87 16.41 -23.50
C MET A 15 41.22 16.64 -22.77
N PHE A 16 41.34 16.19 -21.50
CA PHE A 16 42.58 16.27 -20.75
C PHE A 16 43.57 15.14 -21.13
N TYR A 17 43.07 14.03 -21.67
CA TYR A 17 43.87 12.87 -22.05
C TYR A 17 44.08 12.78 -23.57
N THR A 18 43.22 13.45 -24.34
CA THR A 18 43.27 13.55 -25.79
C THR A 18 43.24 15.03 -26.20
N SER A 19 43.24 15.34 -27.48
CA SER A 19 43.00 16.74 -27.88
C SER A 19 41.50 17.06 -27.89
N PRO A 20 41.08 18.31 -27.62
CA PRO A 20 39.69 18.72 -27.78
C PRO A 20 39.14 18.41 -29.19
N GLN A 21 39.96 18.58 -30.21
CA GLN A 21 39.59 18.30 -31.60
C GLN A 21 39.19 16.83 -31.77
N TYR A 22 39.97 15.91 -31.19
CA TYR A 22 39.71 14.46 -31.26
C TYR A 22 38.35 14.11 -30.61
N VAL A 23 38.04 14.74 -29.46
CA VAL A 23 36.77 14.50 -28.77
C VAL A 23 35.61 14.98 -29.63
N PHE A 24 35.70 16.18 -30.22
CA PHE A 24 34.66 16.70 -31.11
C PHE A 24 34.48 15.84 -32.36
N ASP A 25 35.56 15.40 -32.96
CA ASP A 25 35.50 14.55 -34.15
C ASP A 25 34.90 13.18 -33.82
N SER A 26 35.26 12.60 -32.68
CA SER A 26 34.67 11.34 -32.19
C SER A 26 33.15 11.48 -31.95
N TYR A 27 32.69 12.60 -31.40
CA TYR A 27 31.23 12.83 -31.25
C TYR A 27 30.53 13.03 -32.60
N LYS A 28 31.15 13.72 -33.58
CA LYS A 28 30.62 13.83 -34.96
C LYS A 28 30.51 12.47 -35.62
N GLU A 29 31.54 11.67 -35.52
CA GLU A 29 31.54 10.29 -36.06
C GLU A 29 30.46 9.44 -35.39
N TRP A 30 30.34 9.54 -34.06
CA TRP A 30 29.27 8.86 -33.30
C TRP A 30 27.88 9.28 -33.75
N VAL A 31 27.64 10.59 -33.96
CA VAL A 31 26.35 11.09 -34.48
C VAL A 31 26.09 10.55 -35.88
N SER A 32 27.09 10.56 -36.78
CA SER A 32 26.92 10.01 -38.13
C SER A 32 26.61 8.49 -38.11
N ILE A 33 27.20 7.74 -37.22
CA ILE A 33 26.88 6.30 -37.01
C ILE A 33 25.47 6.13 -36.51
N LEU A 34 25.03 7.00 -35.60
CA LEU A 34 23.65 6.97 -35.08
C LEU A 34 22.64 7.30 -36.21
N GLU A 35 22.94 8.25 -37.08
CA GLU A 35 22.08 8.58 -38.24
C GLU A 35 21.94 7.37 -39.17
N VAL A 36 23.07 6.76 -39.58
CA VAL A 36 23.05 5.52 -40.36
C VAL A 36 22.30 4.38 -39.68
N LYS A 37 22.50 4.21 -38.36
CA LYS A 37 21.78 3.21 -37.62
C LYS A 37 20.28 3.51 -37.55
N ASN A 38 19.89 4.78 -37.42
CA ASN A 38 18.50 5.19 -37.43
C ASN A 38 17.83 4.89 -38.76
N ASP A 39 18.49 5.22 -39.87
CA ASP A 39 17.99 4.92 -41.24
C ASP A 39 17.80 3.40 -41.43
N VAL A 40 18.77 2.59 -40.98
CA VAL A 40 18.65 1.13 -41.02
C VAL A 40 17.49 0.62 -40.13
N ASN A 41 17.30 1.19 -38.96
CA ASN A 41 16.19 0.84 -38.07
C ASN A 41 14.83 1.29 -38.61
N GLU A 42 14.76 2.45 -39.31
CA GLU A 42 13.55 2.89 -40.01
C GLU A 42 13.19 1.92 -41.15
N LEU A 43 14.18 1.41 -41.87
CA LEU A 43 14.01 0.41 -42.90
C LEU A 43 13.71 -1.00 -42.38
N SER A 44 14.11 -1.33 -41.17
CA SER A 44 13.86 -2.65 -40.60
C SER A 44 12.49 -2.75 -39.90
N PHE A 45 11.45 -2.69 -40.71
CA PHE A 45 10.05 -2.84 -40.30
C PHE A 45 9.77 -4.01 -39.35
N TYR A 46 10.54 -5.08 -39.44
CA TYR A 46 10.35 -6.29 -38.62
C TYR A 46 11.13 -6.30 -37.31
N GLN A 47 12.16 -5.51 -37.16
CA GLN A 47 13.07 -5.58 -35.99
C GLN A 47 12.63 -4.69 -34.83
N ASN A 48 12.03 -3.53 -35.11
CA ASN A 48 11.57 -2.63 -34.06
C ASN A 48 10.30 -3.16 -33.37
N ILE A 49 10.40 -3.43 -32.08
CA ILE A 49 9.29 -3.91 -31.26
C ILE A 49 8.85 -2.87 -30.21
N SER A 50 9.22 -1.60 -30.39
CA SER A 50 8.74 -0.46 -29.59
C SER A 50 7.28 -0.12 -29.90
N LEU A 51 6.73 0.89 -29.21
CA LEU A 51 5.43 1.47 -29.54
C LEU A 51 5.42 2.02 -30.99
N LEU A 52 6.51 2.65 -31.44
CA LEU A 52 6.66 3.14 -32.79
C LEU A 52 6.57 2.00 -33.80
N GLY A 53 7.31 0.90 -33.55
CA GLY A 53 7.27 -0.30 -34.36
C GLY A 53 5.89 -0.96 -34.36
N MET A 54 5.18 -0.97 -33.23
CA MET A 54 3.81 -1.49 -33.13
C MET A 54 2.85 -0.68 -34.01
N VAL A 55 2.89 0.65 -33.95
CA VAL A 55 2.02 1.51 -34.76
C VAL A 55 2.31 1.31 -36.25
N ARG A 56 3.59 1.30 -36.68
CA ARG A 56 3.97 1.03 -38.07
C ARG A 56 3.43 -0.33 -38.57
N LYS A 57 3.57 -1.39 -37.76
CA LYS A 57 3.10 -2.74 -38.12
C LYS A 57 1.59 -2.84 -38.23
N ILE A 58 0.83 -2.14 -37.39
CA ILE A 58 -0.63 -2.13 -37.39
C ILE A 58 -1.16 -1.28 -38.55
N THR A 59 -0.53 -0.14 -38.80
CA THR A 59 -1.01 0.81 -39.85
C THR A 59 -0.49 0.48 -41.23
N HIS A 60 0.47 -0.45 -41.34
CA HIS A 60 1.20 -0.77 -42.56
C HIS A 60 1.85 0.47 -43.26
N ALA A 61 2.12 1.52 -42.46
CA ALA A 61 2.66 2.79 -42.94
C ALA A 61 4.20 2.74 -42.93
N VAL A 62 4.80 2.49 -44.11
CA VAL A 62 6.27 2.40 -44.24
C VAL A 62 6.92 3.79 -44.24
N GLU A 63 6.23 4.80 -44.79
CA GLU A 63 6.76 6.16 -44.95
C GLU A 63 6.39 7.12 -43.83
N TYR A 64 5.92 6.58 -42.69
CA TYR A 64 5.48 7.37 -41.56
C TYR A 64 6.66 7.84 -40.71
N SER A 65 6.75 9.15 -40.46
CA SER A 65 7.76 9.70 -39.57
C SER A 65 7.45 9.42 -38.09
N ASP A 66 8.36 8.77 -37.37
CA ASP A 66 8.25 8.50 -35.96
C ASP A 66 8.09 9.76 -35.10
N MET A 67 8.50 10.91 -35.59
CA MET A 67 8.36 12.20 -34.89
C MET A 67 6.92 12.53 -34.50
N TRP A 68 5.94 12.05 -35.26
CA TRP A 68 4.53 12.23 -34.94
C TRP A 68 4.09 11.57 -33.63
N LEU A 69 4.80 10.54 -33.20
CA LEU A 69 4.58 9.88 -31.88
C LEU A 69 5.59 10.34 -30.84
N ILE A 70 6.85 10.54 -31.25
CA ILE A 70 7.92 10.92 -30.32
C ILE A 70 7.65 12.29 -29.71
N ILE A 71 7.27 13.30 -30.51
CA ILE A 71 7.05 14.65 -29.98
C ILE A 71 5.92 14.70 -28.95
N PRO A 72 4.70 14.18 -29.22
CA PRO A 72 3.67 14.08 -28.19
C PRO A 72 4.10 13.25 -26.98
N GLY A 73 4.86 12.16 -27.20
CA GLY A 73 5.41 11.33 -26.15
C GLY A 73 6.34 12.11 -25.22
N ILE A 74 7.24 12.92 -25.77
CA ILE A 74 8.14 13.80 -24.99
C ILE A 74 7.33 14.84 -24.23
N VAL A 75 6.33 15.48 -24.85
CA VAL A 75 5.48 16.46 -24.18
C VAL A 75 4.77 15.82 -22.99
N LEU A 76 4.12 14.67 -23.16
CA LEU A 76 3.45 13.96 -22.07
C LEU A 76 4.43 13.53 -20.98
N PHE A 77 5.62 13.06 -21.34
CA PHE A 77 6.67 12.68 -20.42
C PHE A 77 7.17 13.85 -19.56
N LEU A 78 7.24 15.05 -20.15
CA LEU A 78 7.75 16.25 -19.46
C LEU A 78 6.68 16.94 -18.60
N LEU A 79 5.38 16.76 -18.85
CA LEU A 79 4.32 17.42 -18.08
C LEU A 79 4.42 17.20 -16.56
N PRO A 80 4.70 15.98 -16.04
CA PRO A 80 4.85 15.78 -14.60
C PRO A 80 5.99 16.60 -13.97
N TYR A 81 6.99 17.04 -14.73
CA TYR A 81 8.06 17.92 -14.22
C TYR A 81 7.55 19.27 -13.71
N LEU A 82 6.40 19.73 -14.20
CA LEU A 82 5.79 20.97 -13.76
C LEU A 82 5.24 20.88 -12.32
N ARG A 83 5.10 19.68 -11.79
CA ARG A 83 4.59 19.43 -10.42
C ARG A 83 5.69 19.44 -9.38
N ILE A 84 6.41 20.56 -9.26
CA ILE A 84 7.62 20.72 -8.44
C ILE A 84 7.41 20.29 -6.99
N GLY A 85 6.28 20.65 -6.36
CA GLY A 85 5.97 20.29 -4.97
C GLY A 85 5.85 18.79 -4.69
N GLN A 86 5.70 17.96 -5.74
CA GLN A 86 5.57 16.51 -5.57
C GLN A 86 6.93 15.79 -5.47
N TYR A 87 8.04 16.46 -5.84
CA TYR A 87 9.37 15.84 -5.84
C TYR A 87 9.92 15.49 -4.47
N GLU A 88 9.42 16.08 -3.40
CA GLU A 88 9.79 15.70 -2.03
C GLU A 88 9.33 14.28 -1.70
N ASN A 89 8.23 13.82 -2.32
CA ASN A 89 7.70 12.50 -2.09
C ASN A 89 8.51 11.41 -2.81
N ARG A 90 8.93 10.39 -2.06
CA ARG A 90 9.71 9.27 -2.58
C ARG A 90 8.94 8.48 -3.67
N ASN A 91 7.64 8.25 -3.46
CA ASN A 91 6.83 7.47 -4.40
C ASN A 91 6.64 8.20 -5.72
N PHE A 92 6.52 9.54 -5.71
CA PHE A 92 6.51 10.33 -6.93
C PHE A 92 7.82 10.17 -7.71
N ARG A 93 8.98 10.26 -7.04
CA ARG A 93 10.29 10.08 -7.69
C ARG A 93 10.48 8.67 -8.25
N LEU A 94 10.01 7.63 -7.54
CA LEU A 94 10.06 6.25 -8.02
C LEU A 94 9.13 6.03 -9.22
N SER A 95 7.91 6.57 -9.17
CA SER A 95 6.97 6.57 -10.28
C SER A 95 7.56 7.28 -11.50
N PHE A 96 8.27 8.39 -11.29
CA PHE A 96 8.95 9.12 -12.34
C PHE A 96 10.08 8.30 -12.97
N LEU A 97 10.90 7.62 -12.16
CA LEU A 97 11.94 6.69 -12.64
C LEU A 97 11.32 5.57 -13.48
N ALA A 98 10.20 5.00 -13.03
CA ALA A 98 9.46 4.00 -13.79
C ALA A 98 9.01 4.53 -15.16
N SER A 99 8.50 5.77 -15.20
CA SER A 99 8.12 6.44 -16.45
C SER A 99 9.30 6.60 -17.40
N VAL A 100 10.47 6.99 -16.90
CA VAL A 100 11.72 7.11 -17.71
C VAL A 100 12.07 5.78 -18.37
N LEU A 101 12.13 4.70 -17.57
CA LEU A 101 12.51 3.37 -18.06
C LEU A 101 11.55 2.85 -19.13
N LEU A 102 10.25 3.08 -18.96
CA LEU A 102 9.25 2.72 -19.97
C LEU A 102 9.33 3.60 -21.22
N PHE A 103 9.52 4.92 -21.05
CA PHE A 103 9.65 5.86 -22.15
C PHE A 103 10.80 5.49 -23.07
N MET A 104 11.96 5.18 -22.53
CA MET A 104 13.14 4.80 -23.31
C MET A 104 12.89 3.59 -24.22
N VAL A 105 12.09 2.63 -23.78
CA VAL A 105 11.77 1.42 -24.55
C VAL A 105 10.65 1.68 -25.55
N LEU A 106 9.63 2.44 -25.17
CA LEU A 106 8.45 2.67 -25.98
C LEU A 106 8.72 3.62 -27.16
N PHE A 107 9.52 4.66 -26.96
CA PHE A 107 9.78 5.70 -27.95
C PHE A 107 11.17 5.59 -28.61
N SER A 108 11.80 4.44 -28.51
CA SER A 108 13.03 4.14 -29.21
C SER A 108 12.76 3.70 -30.66
N THR A 109 13.54 4.18 -31.60
CA THR A 109 13.48 3.80 -33.02
C THR A 109 14.06 2.41 -33.30
N GLY A 110 14.75 1.80 -32.33
CA GLY A 110 15.44 0.51 -32.50
C GLY A 110 15.37 -0.38 -31.24
N THR A 111 14.17 -0.56 -30.66
CA THR A 111 14.01 -1.44 -29.50
C THR A 111 14.02 -2.90 -29.91
N GLU A 112 14.94 -3.65 -29.31
CA GLU A 112 15.05 -5.10 -29.37
C GLU A 112 14.54 -5.77 -28.09
N GLU A 113 14.49 -7.12 -28.07
CA GLU A 113 13.98 -7.88 -26.91
C GLU A 113 14.69 -7.59 -25.60
N CYS A 114 16.02 -7.35 -25.64
CA CYS A 114 16.80 -7.02 -24.44
C CYS A 114 16.39 -5.69 -23.80
N GLY A 115 15.86 -4.73 -24.55
CA GLY A 115 15.36 -3.46 -24.04
C GLY A 115 14.21 -3.63 -23.02
N TYR A 116 13.42 -4.68 -23.16
CA TYR A 116 12.29 -4.94 -22.26
C TYR A 116 12.68 -5.33 -20.84
N VAL A 117 13.93 -5.69 -20.59
CA VAL A 117 14.45 -5.90 -19.21
C VAL A 117 14.31 -4.59 -18.42
N GLY A 118 14.72 -3.46 -19.01
CA GLY A 118 14.57 -2.13 -18.42
C GLY A 118 13.08 -1.77 -18.19
N ALA A 119 12.22 -2.07 -19.15
CA ALA A 119 10.78 -1.83 -19.02
C ALA A 119 10.16 -2.66 -17.87
N LEU A 120 10.52 -3.93 -17.72
CA LEU A 120 10.04 -4.78 -16.62
C LEU A 120 10.48 -4.26 -15.26
N ILE A 121 11.72 -3.77 -15.14
CA ILE A 121 12.20 -3.11 -13.93
C ILE A 121 11.34 -1.87 -13.64
N GLY A 122 11.07 -1.04 -14.66
CA GLY A 122 10.20 0.13 -14.54
C GLY A 122 8.79 -0.22 -14.06
N VAL A 123 8.19 -1.25 -14.65
CA VAL A 123 6.85 -1.76 -14.23
C VAL A 123 6.87 -2.28 -12.80
N GLY A 124 7.93 -2.97 -12.39
CA GLY A 124 8.12 -3.43 -11.00
C GLY A 124 8.22 -2.27 -10.03
N ILE A 125 9.01 -1.24 -10.33
CA ILE A 125 9.14 -0.03 -9.52
C ILE A 125 7.78 0.67 -9.40
N TRP A 126 7.06 0.88 -10.50
CA TRP A 126 5.72 1.46 -10.49
C TRP A 126 4.77 0.67 -9.59
N TYR A 127 4.73 -0.66 -9.75
CA TYR A 127 3.84 -1.50 -8.95
C TYR A 127 4.10 -1.40 -7.45
N VAL A 128 5.39 -1.43 -7.04
CA VAL A 128 5.79 -1.35 -5.63
C VAL A 128 5.60 0.06 -5.06
N SER A 129 5.80 1.11 -5.88
CA SER A 129 5.65 2.51 -5.45
C SER A 129 4.19 2.99 -5.41
N THR A 130 3.28 2.28 -6.10
CA THR A 130 1.85 2.61 -6.07
C THR A 130 1.25 2.12 -4.76
N PRO A 131 0.49 2.97 -4.02
CA PRO A 131 -0.18 2.54 -2.79
C PRO A 131 -1.13 1.37 -3.05
N THR A 132 -0.88 0.25 -2.37
CA THR A 132 -1.55 -1.04 -2.63
C THR A 132 -3.00 -1.10 -2.15
N TYR A 133 -3.40 -0.20 -1.26
CA TYR A 133 -4.77 -0.12 -0.73
C TYR A 133 -5.76 0.67 -1.61
N LYS A 134 -5.32 1.15 -2.79
CA LYS A 134 -6.20 1.88 -3.71
C LYS A 134 -7.12 0.93 -4.49
N LYS A 135 -8.30 1.44 -4.89
CA LYS A 135 -9.28 0.73 -5.74
C LYS A 135 -8.67 0.16 -7.02
N SER A 136 -7.53 0.71 -7.45
CA SER A 136 -6.79 0.26 -8.64
C SER A 136 -5.86 -0.94 -8.41
N PHE A 137 -5.73 -1.48 -7.18
CA PHE A 137 -4.79 -2.57 -6.88
C PHE A 137 -4.99 -3.80 -7.78
N VAL A 138 -6.22 -4.27 -7.91
CA VAL A 138 -6.53 -5.44 -8.76
C VAL A 138 -6.17 -5.15 -10.21
N LEU A 139 -6.53 -3.96 -10.72
CA LEU A 139 -6.18 -3.55 -12.07
C LEU A 139 -4.65 -3.48 -12.27
N ASN A 140 -3.93 -2.91 -11.32
CA ASN A 140 -2.46 -2.82 -11.39
C ASN A 140 -1.80 -4.21 -11.37
N THR A 141 -2.32 -5.14 -10.57
CA THR A 141 -1.85 -6.53 -10.54
C THR A 141 -2.12 -7.22 -11.87
N CYS A 142 -3.31 -7.05 -12.45
CA CYS A 142 -3.63 -7.58 -13.77
C CYS A 142 -2.72 -7.00 -14.86
N LEU A 143 -2.44 -5.69 -14.83
CA LEU A 143 -1.53 -5.05 -15.78
C LEU A 143 -0.08 -5.54 -15.62
N LEU A 144 0.40 -5.72 -14.38
CA LEU A 144 1.71 -6.30 -14.10
C LEU A 144 1.83 -7.71 -14.70
N LEU A 145 0.85 -8.57 -14.43
CA LEU A 145 0.83 -9.94 -14.95
C LEU A 145 0.73 -9.96 -16.49
N PHE A 146 -0.12 -9.12 -17.07
CA PHE A 146 -0.25 -8.99 -18.51
C PHE A 146 1.07 -8.53 -19.16
N CYS A 147 1.74 -7.55 -18.54
CA CYS A 147 3.04 -7.10 -19.00
C CYS A 147 4.08 -8.23 -18.92
N PHE A 148 4.16 -8.93 -17.78
CA PHE A 148 5.10 -10.05 -17.61
C PHE A 148 4.86 -11.17 -18.63
N VAL A 149 3.60 -11.55 -18.87
CA VAL A 149 3.24 -12.60 -19.82
C VAL A 149 3.65 -12.23 -21.25
N LEU A 150 3.35 -11.02 -21.71
CA LEU A 150 3.67 -10.60 -23.07
C LEU A 150 5.13 -10.24 -23.29
N THR A 151 5.85 -9.74 -22.29
CA THR A 151 7.25 -9.32 -22.45
C THR A 151 8.23 -10.45 -22.15
N ALA A 152 8.19 -11.02 -20.95
CA ALA A 152 9.15 -12.03 -20.49
C ALA A 152 8.73 -13.46 -20.88
N ALA A 153 7.50 -13.85 -20.52
CA ALA A 153 7.07 -15.24 -20.71
C ALA A 153 6.85 -15.60 -22.18
N SER A 154 6.51 -14.61 -23.03
CA SER A 154 6.33 -14.84 -24.47
C SER A 154 7.62 -15.18 -25.21
N SER A 155 8.79 -14.82 -24.64
CA SER A 155 10.08 -15.21 -25.22
C SER A 155 10.39 -16.70 -25.04
N SER A 156 9.67 -17.38 -24.15
CA SER A 156 9.80 -18.80 -23.86
C SER A 156 8.73 -19.62 -24.59
N SER A 157 9.08 -20.84 -25.00
CA SER A 157 8.13 -21.79 -25.62
C SER A 157 7.19 -22.46 -24.62
N ILE A 158 7.26 -22.13 -23.33
CA ILE A 158 6.45 -22.74 -22.27
C ILE A 158 4.99 -22.34 -22.38
N LEU A 159 4.71 -21.04 -22.58
CA LEU A 159 3.34 -20.51 -22.62
C LEU A 159 2.80 -20.36 -24.06
N PHE A 160 3.67 -20.07 -25.02
CA PHE A 160 3.27 -19.80 -26.40
C PHE A 160 4.03 -20.67 -27.38
N SER A 161 3.33 -21.27 -28.34
CA SER A 161 3.96 -21.98 -29.44
C SER A 161 4.82 -21.03 -30.27
N LYS A 162 5.89 -21.54 -30.93
CA LYS A 162 6.73 -20.74 -31.81
C LYS A 162 5.92 -20.05 -32.92
N HIS A 163 4.94 -20.75 -33.48
CA HIS A 163 4.05 -20.24 -34.53
C HIS A 163 3.25 -19.03 -34.01
N PHE A 164 2.52 -19.18 -32.88
CA PHE A 164 1.74 -18.09 -32.30
C PHE A 164 2.59 -16.86 -31.96
N ARG A 165 3.77 -17.08 -31.39
CA ARG A 165 4.70 -16.01 -31.05
C ARG A 165 5.13 -15.21 -32.28
N THR A 166 5.53 -15.90 -33.36
CA THR A 166 6.00 -15.25 -34.58
C THR A 166 4.88 -14.56 -35.31
N GLU A 167 3.70 -15.19 -35.44
CA GLU A 167 2.58 -14.69 -36.22
C GLU A 167 1.83 -13.53 -35.53
N TYR A 168 1.68 -13.56 -34.21
CA TYR A 168 0.87 -12.56 -33.50
C TYR A 168 1.71 -11.62 -32.65
N ILE A 169 2.62 -12.13 -31.79
CA ILE A 169 3.33 -11.29 -30.84
C ILE A 169 4.42 -10.46 -31.52
N THR A 170 5.25 -11.07 -32.34
CA THR A 170 6.36 -10.37 -33.00
C THR A 170 5.88 -9.56 -34.19
N SER A 171 4.97 -10.10 -34.99
CA SER A 171 4.43 -9.41 -36.18
C SER A 171 3.71 -8.11 -35.87
N PHE A 172 3.07 -8.00 -34.73
CA PHE A 172 2.38 -6.79 -34.26
C PHE A 172 3.14 -6.03 -33.18
N ALA A 173 4.33 -6.47 -32.79
CA ALA A 173 5.10 -5.90 -31.67
C ALA A 173 4.28 -5.80 -30.36
N LEU A 174 3.45 -6.79 -30.07
CA LEU A 174 2.49 -6.75 -28.94
C LEU A 174 3.15 -6.62 -27.57
N LYS A 175 4.47 -6.83 -27.44
CA LYS A 175 5.23 -6.57 -26.20
C LYS A 175 5.15 -5.10 -25.77
N ALA A 176 5.00 -4.17 -26.71
CA ALA A 176 4.88 -2.75 -26.42
C ALA A 176 3.53 -2.38 -25.78
N LEU A 177 2.45 -3.12 -26.08
CA LEU A 177 1.09 -2.76 -25.67
C LEU A 177 0.92 -2.63 -24.15
N PRO A 178 1.24 -3.65 -23.33
CA PRO A 178 1.07 -3.54 -21.89
C PRO A 178 1.98 -2.46 -21.28
N CYS A 179 3.20 -2.30 -21.81
CA CYS A 179 4.13 -1.26 -21.38
C CYS A 179 3.56 0.14 -21.68
N ALA A 180 2.94 0.33 -22.85
CA ALA A 180 2.31 1.59 -23.21
C ALA A 180 1.10 1.91 -22.30
N ILE A 181 0.22 0.93 -22.05
CA ILE A 181 -0.94 1.09 -21.16
C ILE A 181 -0.46 1.51 -19.76
N ILE A 182 0.56 0.83 -19.23
CA ILE A 182 1.11 1.14 -17.90
C ILE A 182 1.78 2.51 -17.90
N TRP A 183 2.52 2.87 -18.95
CA TRP A 183 3.15 4.19 -19.07
C TRP A 183 2.14 5.32 -19.08
N PHE A 184 1.08 5.24 -19.89
CA PHE A 184 0.01 6.23 -19.88
C PHE A 184 -0.69 6.31 -18.53
N LYS A 185 -0.89 5.18 -17.86
CA LYS A 185 -1.44 5.16 -16.52
C LYS A 185 -0.52 5.86 -15.52
N ILE A 186 0.79 5.63 -15.57
CA ILE A 186 1.78 6.31 -14.73
C ILE A 186 1.73 7.83 -14.95
N ILE A 187 1.74 8.29 -16.20
CA ILE A 187 1.63 9.72 -16.52
C ILE A 187 0.34 10.31 -15.96
N TRP A 188 -0.79 9.62 -16.16
CA TRP A 188 -2.07 10.04 -15.60
C TRP A 188 -2.05 10.15 -14.07
N GLU A 189 -1.51 9.15 -13.39
CA GLU A 189 -1.35 9.14 -11.95
C GLU A 189 -0.46 10.29 -11.47
N GLN A 190 0.67 10.52 -12.15
CA GLN A 190 1.57 11.62 -11.84
C GLN A 190 0.95 13.01 -12.02
N LEU A 191 0.02 13.17 -12.94
CA LEU A 191 -0.66 14.44 -13.20
C LEU A 191 -1.87 14.66 -12.26
N THR A 192 -2.56 13.61 -11.86
CA THR A 192 -3.84 13.74 -11.15
C THR A 192 -3.75 13.44 -9.66
N GLN A 193 -2.79 12.61 -9.22
CA GLN A 193 -2.67 12.25 -7.82
C GLN A 193 -1.84 13.28 -7.05
N ASP A 194 -2.25 13.51 -5.81
CA ASP A 194 -1.46 14.26 -4.85
C ASP A 194 -0.56 13.30 -4.09
N TYR A 195 0.75 13.43 -4.28
CA TYR A 195 1.79 12.65 -3.60
C TYR A 195 2.32 13.35 -2.35
N THR A 196 1.87 14.58 -2.05
CA THR A 196 2.29 15.23 -0.81
C THR A 196 1.87 14.35 0.36
N SER A 197 2.79 14.12 1.27
CA SER A 197 2.51 13.39 2.50
C SER A 197 1.51 14.21 3.32
N ARG A 198 0.24 13.82 3.30
CA ARG A 198 -0.73 14.36 4.24
C ARG A 198 -0.28 13.92 5.63
N THR A 199 -0.04 14.88 6.51
CA THR A 199 0.15 14.61 7.92
C THR A 199 -1.21 14.64 8.60
N PRO A 200 -1.49 13.71 9.52
CA PRO A 200 -2.69 13.79 10.32
C PRO A 200 -2.71 15.12 11.08
N THR A 201 -3.87 15.71 11.22
CA THR A 201 -4.06 16.91 12.03
C THR A 201 -4.29 16.46 13.47
N PRO A 202 -3.48 16.93 14.43
CA PRO A 202 -3.67 16.58 15.82
C PRO A 202 -5.09 16.85 16.28
N PHE A 203 -5.61 15.95 17.06
CA PHE A 203 -6.95 16.05 17.62
C PHE A 203 -6.94 17.16 18.68
N LEU A 204 -7.71 18.23 18.44
CA LEU A 204 -7.83 19.32 19.39
C LEU A 204 -8.89 18.93 20.43
N HIS A 205 -8.45 18.50 21.61
CA HIS A 205 -9.33 18.19 22.72
C HIS A 205 -10.10 19.44 23.19
N LYS A 206 -11.40 19.32 23.29
CA LYS A 206 -12.19 20.24 24.09
C LYS A 206 -12.05 19.80 25.56
N LYS A 207 -11.49 20.64 26.38
CA LYS A 207 -11.09 20.38 27.78
C LYS A 207 -12.16 19.81 28.72
N ASP A 208 -13.44 19.73 28.34
CA ASP A 208 -14.54 19.47 29.28
C ASP A 208 -15.20 18.09 29.12
N ASP A 209 -14.82 17.24 28.16
CA ASP A 209 -15.44 15.90 27.97
C ASP A 209 -14.48 14.90 27.30
N GLU A 210 -13.33 14.71 27.92
CA GLU A 210 -12.28 13.81 27.42
C GLU A 210 -12.58 12.34 27.82
N ARG A 211 -13.54 11.72 27.14
CA ARG A 211 -13.89 10.32 27.40
C ARG A 211 -13.32 9.40 26.33
N ILE A 212 -12.77 8.29 26.79
CA ILE A 212 -12.32 7.18 25.95
C ILE A 212 -13.16 5.95 26.25
N ASP A 213 -13.76 5.36 25.22
CA ASP A 213 -14.49 4.11 25.34
C ASP A 213 -13.58 2.93 25.01
N VAL A 214 -13.52 1.96 25.91
CA VAL A 214 -12.79 0.70 25.73
C VAL A 214 -13.78 -0.42 25.54
N ILE A 215 -13.87 -0.97 24.34
CA ILE A 215 -14.79 -2.03 23.97
C ILE A 215 -14.15 -3.38 24.26
N LEU A 216 -14.83 -4.21 25.04
CA LEU A 216 -14.34 -5.47 25.56
C LEU A 216 -15.29 -6.61 25.16
N PRO A 217 -15.09 -7.26 23.99
CA PRO A 217 -15.84 -8.44 23.63
C PRO A 217 -15.49 -9.60 24.61
N CYS A 218 -16.54 -10.20 25.18
CA CYS A 218 -16.40 -11.20 26.22
C CYS A 218 -17.22 -12.44 25.85
N TYR A 219 -16.57 -13.61 25.84
CA TYR A 219 -17.23 -14.90 25.62
C TYR A 219 -16.64 -15.96 26.52
N ASN A 220 -17.49 -16.55 27.39
CA ASN A 220 -17.12 -17.56 28.36
C ASN A 220 -15.87 -17.17 29.21
N PRO A 221 -15.89 -16.00 29.86
CA PRO A 221 -14.74 -15.51 30.59
C PRO A 221 -14.36 -16.47 31.76
N HIS A 222 -13.10 -16.39 32.14
CA HIS A 222 -12.62 -17.11 33.31
C HIS A 222 -13.18 -16.51 34.60
N GLU A 223 -13.13 -17.25 35.67
CA GLU A 223 -13.56 -16.78 37.00
C GLU A 223 -12.67 -15.61 37.46
N GLY A 224 -13.28 -14.55 38.01
CA GLY A 224 -12.56 -13.36 38.47
C GLY A 224 -12.22 -12.36 37.37
N TRP A 225 -12.76 -12.51 36.15
CA TRP A 225 -12.54 -11.58 35.03
C TRP A 225 -12.93 -10.12 35.34
N GLU A 226 -13.99 -9.93 36.13
CA GLU A 226 -14.46 -8.62 36.57
C GLU A 226 -13.44 -7.92 37.49
N GLN A 227 -12.77 -8.67 38.37
CA GLN A 227 -11.74 -8.11 39.26
C GLN A 227 -10.51 -7.67 38.42
N GLN A 228 -10.14 -8.46 37.44
CA GLN A 228 -9.08 -8.10 36.53
C GLN A 228 -9.42 -6.80 35.76
N LEU A 229 -10.66 -6.62 35.28
CA LEU A 229 -11.07 -5.41 34.62
C LEU A 229 -11.04 -4.17 35.51
N ILE A 230 -11.44 -4.31 36.78
CA ILE A 230 -11.36 -3.23 37.77
C ILE A 230 -9.89 -2.80 37.98
N GLU A 231 -8.98 -3.74 38.07
CA GLU A 231 -7.55 -3.46 38.21
C GLU A 231 -6.99 -2.77 36.97
N LYS A 232 -7.36 -3.25 35.78
CA LYS A 232 -6.93 -2.63 34.50
C LYS A 232 -7.50 -1.25 34.29
N HIS A 233 -8.72 -0.98 34.72
CA HIS A 233 -9.29 0.35 34.70
C HIS A 233 -8.47 1.34 35.53
N LYS A 234 -8.11 0.95 36.77
CA LYS A 234 -7.28 1.78 37.64
C LYS A 234 -5.88 2.02 37.09
N GLU A 235 -5.26 1.01 36.45
CA GLU A 235 -3.99 1.18 35.76
C GLU A 235 -4.09 2.18 34.61
N LEU A 236 -5.16 2.10 33.79
CA LEU A 236 -5.39 3.02 32.68
C LEU A 236 -5.64 4.46 33.16
N GLU A 237 -6.49 4.65 34.17
CA GLU A 237 -6.75 5.99 34.75
C GLU A 237 -5.47 6.60 35.33
N GLY A 238 -4.62 5.79 35.97
CA GLY A 238 -3.33 6.26 36.51
C GLY A 238 -2.34 6.71 35.44
N MET A 239 -2.39 6.13 34.24
CA MET A 239 -1.48 6.46 33.13
C MET A 239 -2.05 7.51 32.16
N LEU A 240 -3.36 7.60 32.03
CA LEU A 240 -4.08 8.50 31.13
C LEU A 240 -4.71 9.64 31.92
N ASN A 241 -3.88 10.42 32.59
CA ASN A 241 -4.33 11.57 33.36
C ASN A 241 -5.09 12.57 32.46
N GLY A 242 -6.32 12.90 32.86
CA GLY A 242 -7.19 13.82 32.11
C GLY A 242 -8.25 13.15 31.23
N TYR A 243 -8.26 11.81 31.16
CA TYR A 243 -9.28 11.05 30.46
C TYR A 243 -10.23 10.33 31.42
N ASN A 244 -11.52 10.35 31.07
CA ASN A 244 -12.54 9.52 31.70
C ASN A 244 -12.65 8.19 30.93
N ILE A 245 -12.14 7.11 31.50
CA ILE A 245 -12.15 5.79 30.85
C ILE A 245 -13.50 5.11 31.11
N ARG A 246 -14.20 4.71 30.04
CA ARG A 246 -15.43 3.95 30.16
C ARG A 246 -15.30 2.59 29.48
N PHE A 247 -15.59 1.53 30.20
CA PHE A 247 -15.65 0.19 29.66
C PHE A 247 -17.02 -0.09 29.05
N ILE A 248 -17.03 -0.70 27.86
CA ILE A 248 -18.21 -1.25 27.18
C ILE A 248 -17.96 -2.76 27.05
N VAL A 249 -18.51 -3.52 27.99
CA VAL A 249 -18.34 -4.98 28.03
C VAL A 249 -19.48 -5.62 27.25
N VAL A 250 -19.14 -6.38 26.22
CA VAL A 250 -20.11 -7.03 25.35
C VAL A 250 -20.07 -8.53 25.56
N ASN A 251 -21.05 -9.07 26.25
CA ASN A 251 -21.25 -10.50 26.38
C ASN A 251 -21.75 -11.09 25.06
N ASP A 252 -20.97 -11.93 24.42
CA ASP A 252 -21.33 -12.60 23.16
C ASP A 252 -22.00 -13.97 23.43
N GLY A 253 -23.05 -14.00 24.24
CA GLY A 253 -23.84 -15.19 24.51
C GLY A 253 -23.07 -16.23 25.35
N SER A 254 -22.38 -15.80 26.37
CA SER A 254 -21.62 -16.69 27.29
C SER A 254 -22.53 -17.69 27.98
N LYS A 255 -22.08 -18.93 28.07
CA LYS A 255 -22.76 -20.01 28.80
C LYS A 255 -22.15 -20.23 30.19
N ARG A 256 -21.01 -19.64 30.49
CA ARG A 256 -20.27 -19.77 31.76
C ARG A 256 -19.44 -18.52 32.02
N GLY A 257 -19.15 -18.26 33.29
CA GLY A 257 -18.23 -17.20 33.73
C GLY A 257 -18.84 -15.80 33.74
N PHE A 258 -19.81 -15.48 32.87
CA PHE A 258 -20.51 -14.22 32.83
C PHE A 258 -21.79 -14.28 33.67
N THR A 259 -21.64 -14.13 35.02
CA THR A 259 -22.72 -14.25 35.98
C THR A 259 -23.26 -12.86 36.39
N GLU A 260 -24.53 -12.79 36.83
CA GLU A 260 -25.10 -11.56 37.36
C GLU A 260 -24.29 -10.98 38.53
N GLU A 261 -23.76 -11.84 39.40
CA GLU A 261 -22.91 -11.43 40.52
C GLU A 261 -21.61 -10.77 40.06
N ALA A 262 -20.95 -11.33 39.05
CA ALA A 262 -19.73 -10.75 38.46
C ALA A 262 -20.01 -9.38 37.81
N VAL A 263 -21.13 -9.28 37.11
CA VAL A 263 -21.59 -8.01 36.48
C VAL A 263 -21.90 -6.98 37.56
N LEU A 264 -22.61 -7.35 38.64
CA LEU A 264 -22.89 -6.45 39.76
C LEU A 264 -21.62 -5.99 40.46
N ARG A 265 -20.65 -6.90 40.70
CA ARG A 265 -19.35 -6.49 41.23
C ARG A 265 -18.62 -5.49 40.36
N LEU A 266 -18.61 -5.71 39.03
CA LEU A 266 -18.00 -4.80 38.09
C LEU A 266 -18.66 -3.42 38.10
N THR A 267 -20.00 -3.36 37.96
CA THR A 267 -20.75 -2.11 37.88
C THR A 267 -20.78 -1.32 39.16
N ASN A 268 -20.75 -2.00 40.34
CA ASN A 268 -20.61 -1.34 41.63
C ASN A 268 -19.24 -0.65 41.80
N ASN A 269 -18.16 -1.22 41.25
CA ASN A 269 -16.84 -0.61 41.29
C ASN A 269 -16.58 0.39 40.15
N LEU A 270 -17.20 0.18 38.99
CA LEU A 270 -17.09 1.01 37.80
C LEU A 270 -18.48 1.41 37.30
N PRO A 271 -19.14 2.41 37.92
CA PRO A 271 -20.54 2.74 37.65
C PRO A 271 -20.82 3.19 36.20
N ASN A 272 -19.80 3.73 35.52
CA ASN A 272 -19.91 4.19 34.14
C ASN A 272 -19.79 3.06 33.10
N THR A 273 -19.57 1.81 33.53
CA THR A 273 -19.46 0.67 32.63
C THR A 273 -20.80 0.37 31.95
N ILE A 274 -20.77 0.20 30.64
CA ILE A 274 -21.92 -0.28 29.87
C ILE A 274 -21.81 -1.78 29.68
N ILE A 275 -22.87 -2.50 29.99
CA ILE A 275 -22.99 -3.94 29.75
C ILE A 275 -23.96 -4.16 28.59
N VAL A 276 -23.47 -4.81 27.53
CA VAL A 276 -24.26 -5.26 26.38
C VAL A 276 -24.38 -6.77 26.48
N ASP A 277 -25.58 -7.29 26.72
CA ASP A 277 -25.80 -8.72 26.97
C ASP A 277 -26.50 -9.40 25.79
N ASN A 278 -25.73 -9.96 24.87
CA ASN A 278 -26.25 -10.76 23.75
C ASN A 278 -26.61 -12.17 24.21
N LYS A 279 -27.79 -12.65 23.82
CA LYS A 279 -28.27 -13.98 24.23
C LYS A 279 -27.66 -15.13 23.44
N ILE A 280 -27.10 -14.85 22.27
CA ILE A 280 -26.57 -15.85 21.35
C ILE A 280 -25.20 -15.41 20.87
N ASN A 281 -24.25 -16.32 20.87
CA ASN A 281 -22.92 -16.07 20.29
C ASN A 281 -23.02 -15.79 18.80
N GLN A 282 -22.59 -14.60 18.40
CA GLN A 282 -22.55 -14.16 17.01
C GLN A 282 -21.10 -14.03 16.50
N GLY A 283 -20.13 -14.09 17.36
CA GLY A 283 -18.70 -13.97 17.07
C GLY A 283 -18.11 -12.59 17.36
N LYS A 284 -16.79 -12.57 17.54
CA LYS A 284 -16.04 -11.39 18.01
C LYS A 284 -16.34 -10.13 17.22
N GLY A 285 -16.42 -10.22 15.88
CA GLY A 285 -16.70 -9.07 15.02
C GLY A 285 -18.10 -8.47 15.23
N ALA A 286 -19.11 -9.32 15.53
CA ALA A 286 -20.44 -8.84 15.89
C ALA A 286 -20.40 -8.15 17.26
N ALA A 287 -19.78 -8.78 18.26
CA ALA A 287 -19.66 -8.21 19.60
C ALA A 287 -18.93 -6.85 19.60
N VAL A 288 -17.86 -6.70 18.83
CA VAL A 288 -17.18 -5.40 18.71
C VAL A 288 -18.08 -4.35 18.07
N ARG A 289 -18.86 -4.68 17.03
CA ARG A 289 -19.82 -3.74 16.42
C ARG A 289 -20.92 -3.35 17.39
N ASP A 290 -21.44 -4.29 18.16
CA ASP A 290 -22.45 -4.01 19.19
C ASP A 290 -21.90 -3.05 20.25
N GLY A 291 -20.63 -3.24 20.66
CA GLY A 291 -19.94 -2.31 21.56
C GLY A 291 -19.79 -0.91 20.96
N ILE A 292 -19.40 -0.82 19.68
CA ILE A 292 -19.30 0.48 18.98
C ILE A 292 -20.64 1.20 18.88
N ALA A 293 -21.74 0.48 18.68
CA ALA A 293 -23.07 1.07 18.62
C ALA A 293 -23.47 1.77 19.94
N HIS A 294 -22.84 1.39 21.07
CA HIS A 294 -23.02 2.00 22.38
C HIS A 294 -21.94 3.03 22.74
N SER A 295 -20.97 3.26 21.84
CA SER A 295 -19.87 4.21 22.05
C SER A 295 -20.20 5.55 21.42
N ASP A 296 -20.32 6.59 22.25
CA ASP A 296 -20.54 7.99 21.87
C ASP A 296 -19.33 8.90 22.09
N SER A 297 -18.20 8.37 22.59
CA SER A 297 -16.92 9.10 22.72
C SER A 297 -16.32 9.42 21.36
N GLU A 298 -15.49 10.45 21.26
CA GLU A 298 -14.76 10.75 20.02
C GLU A 298 -13.64 9.73 19.74
N LEU A 299 -12.97 9.29 20.80
CA LEU A 299 -11.92 8.26 20.72
C LEU A 299 -12.41 6.96 21.37
N ALA A 300 -12.14 5.85 20.71
CA ALA A 300 -12.38 4.55 21.28
C ALA A 300 -11.32 3.54 20.85
N LEU A 301 -11.24 2.48 21.60
CA LEU A 301 -10.44 1.32 21.25
C LEU A 301 -11.18 0.02 21.60
N TYR A 302 -10.79 -1.08 20.99
CA TYR A 302 -11.16 -2.39 21.50
C TYR A 302 -9.93 -3.22 21.80
N THR A 303 -10.07 -4.07 22.82
CA THR A 303 -9.10 -5.10 23.17
C THR A 303 -9.85 -6.33 23.73
N ASP A 304 -9.17 -7.45 23.83
CA ASP A 304 -9.73 -8.63 24.49
C ASP A 304 -9.94 -8.36 25.98
N TYR A 305 -10.99 -8.93 26.59
CA TYR A 305 -11.37 -8.67 27.98
C TYR A 305 -10.27 -9.05 28.99
N ASP A 306 -9.36 -9.95 28.62
CA ASP A 306 -8.23 -10.39 29.44
C ASP A 306 -6.99 -9.50 29.34
N PHE A 307 -7.05 -8.41 28.55
CA PHE A 307 -5.96 -7.44 28.36
C PHE A 307 -4.61 -8.11 28.09
N PRO A 308 -4.44 -8.79 26.96
CA PRO A 308 -3.22 -9.52 26.64
C PRO A 308 -2.01 -8.60 26.38
N TYR A 309 -2.24 -7.31 26.22
CA TYR A 309 -1.22 -6.30 25.96
C TYR A 309 -0.84 -5.54 27.24
N LYS A 310 0.40 -5.05 27.29
CA LYS A 310 0.82 -4.14 28.34
C LYS A 310 0.01 -2.83 28.27
N ILE A 311 -0.25 -2.22 29.41
CA ILE A 311 -1.03 -0.96 29.49
C ILE A 311 -0.34 0.17 28.73
N GLU A 312 0.99 0.23 28.73
CA GLU A 312 1.78 1.19 27.96
C GLU A 312 1.48 1.11 26.47
N SER A 313 1.23 -0.10 25.96
CA SER A 313 0.84 -0.29 24.55
C SER A 313 -0.55 0.29 24.26
N VAL A 314 -1.49 0.16 25.20
CA VAL A 314 -2.82 0.76 25.10
C VAL A 314 -2.71 2.29 25.10
N CYS A 315 -1.94 2.85 26.02
CA CYS A 315 -1.67 4.30 26.09
C CYS A 315 -1.02 4.83 24.81
N GLN A 316 -0.11 4.06 24.21
CA GLN A 316 0.53 4.43 22.94
C GLN A 316 -0.46 4.47 21.78
N VAL A 317 -1.45 3.58 21.74
CA VAL A 317 -2.54 3.62 20.76
C VAL A 317 -3.34 4.92 20.89
N ILE A 318 -3.69 5.30 22.11
CA ILE A 318 -4.44 6.53 22.38
C ILE A 318 -3.63 7.77 21.95
N LYS A 319 -2.35 7.83 22.29
CA LYS A 319 -1.46 8.91 21.90
C LYS A 319 -1.45 9.14 20.37
N TYR A 320 -1.40 8.08 19.57
CA TYR A 320 -1.44 8.25 18.11
C TYR A 320 -2.82 8.69 17.60
N LEU A 321 -3.91 8.34 18.28
CA LEU A 321 -5.24 8.91 17.98
C LEU A 321 -5.26 10.42 18.24
N GLU A 322 -4.64 10.88 19.35
CA GLU A 322 -4.45 12.31 19.65
C GLU A 322 -3.63 13.03 18.60
N GLU A 323 -2.62 12.38 18.03
CA GLU A 323 -1.82 12.89 16.93
C GLU A 323 -2.62 13.00 15.61
N GLY A 324 -3.90 12.59 15.60
CA GLY A 324 -4.84 12.75 14.48
C GLY A 324 -4.91 11.56 13.54
N TYR A 325 -4.40 10.39 13.94
CA TYR A 325 -4.63 9.16 13.17
C TYR A 325 -6.07 8.69 13.34
N ASP A 326 -6.70 8.27 12.24
CA ASP A 326 -8.08 7.79 12.24
C ASP A 326 -8.21 6.37 12.78
N VAL A 327 -7.21 5.54 12.52
CA VAL A 327 -7.12 4.14 12.95
C VAL A 327 -5.70 3.84 13.39
N VAL A 328 -5.57 3.26 14.58
CA VAL A 328 -4.29 2.79 15.12
C VAL A 328 -4.35 1.29 15.34
N VAL A 329 -3.45 0.56 14.73
CA VAL A 329 -3.41 -0.91 14.72
C VAL A 329 -2.21 -1.38 15.52
N ALA A 330 -2.44 -2.15 16.55
CA ALA A 330 -1.37 -2.81 17.29
C ALA A 330 -0.73 -3.91 16.45
N ASN A 331 0.57 -3.79 16.23
CA ASN A 331 1.37 -4.79 15.52
C ASN A 331 2.18 -5.59 16.55
N ARG A 332 1.96 -6.90 16.59
CA ARG A 332 2.67 -7.78 17.51
C ARG A 332 4.16 -7.82 17.17
N ASN A 333 4.99 -7.56 18.18
CA ASN A 333 6.43 -7.41 18.09
C ASN A 333 7.11 -8.68 17.54
N HIS A 334 8.34 -8.52 17.01
CA HIS A 334 9.20 -9.62 16.55
C HIS A 334 9.42 -10.69 17.64
N THR A 335 9.44 -10.31 18.91
CA THR A 335 9.55 -11.20 20.05
C THR A 335 8.39 -12.19 20.14
N TYR A 336 7.16 -11.77 19.83
CA TYR A 336 6.01 -12.66 19.73
C TYR A 336 6.19 -13.71 18.65
N TYR A 337 6.63 -13.29 17.46
CA TYR A 337 6.84 -14.22 16.35
C TYR A 337 8.00 -15.19 16.60
N SER A 338 9.02 -14.81 17.38
CA SER A 338 10.13 -15.70 17.73
C SER A 338 9.67 -16.90 18.56
N GLN A 339 8.65 -16.73 19.40
CA GLN A 339 8.10 -17.76 20.29
C GLN A 339 7.07 -18.70 19.61
N LEU A 340 6.61 -18.35 18.39
CA LEU A 340 5.66 -19.20 17.67
C LEU A 340 6.32 -20.46 17.10
N SER A 341 5.56 -21.57 17.06
CA SER A 341 5.98 -22.78 16.35
C SER A 341 6.18 -22.48 14.84
N THR A 342 7.09 -23.21 14.20
CA THR A 342 7.41 -23.05 12.77
C THR A 342 6.17 -23.10 11.86
N ARG A 343 5.21 -23.98 12.17
CA ARG A 343 3.96 -24.08 11.43
C ARG A 343 3.09 -22.82 11.53
N ARG A 344 3.01 -22.22 12.72
CA ARG A 344 2.27 -20.95 12.95
C ARG A 344 2.97 -19.76 12.30
N LYS A 345 4.31 -19.72 12.29
CA LYS A 345 5.09 -18.71 11.56
C LYS A 345 4.78 -18.76 10.07
N LEU A 346 4.84 -19.97 9.47
CA LEU A 346 4.58 -20.16 8.05
C LEU A 346 3.14 -19.74 7.70
N ALA A 347 2.14 -20.16 8.49
CA ALA A 347 0.75 -19.77 8.29
C ALA A 347 0.55 -18.25 8.40
N SER A 348 1.23 -17.58 9.36
CA SER A 348 1.17 -16.12 9.48
C SER A 348 1.81 -15.40 8.29
N HIS A 349 2.96 -15.89 7.79
CA HIS A 349 3.58 -15.33 6.58
C HIS A 349 2.72 -15.55 5.34
N ALA A 350 2.13 -16.75 5.18
CA ALA A 350 1.23 -17.05 4.08
C ALA A 350 -0.01 -16.15 4.12
N SER A 351 -0.62 -15.96 5.29
CA SER A 351 -1.79 -15.08 5.46
C SER A 351 -1.45 -13.63 5.11
N ARG A 352 -0.30 -13.11 5.56
CA ARG A 352 0.15 -11.75 5.20
C ARG A 352 0.42 -11.61 3.71
N PHE A 353 1.07 -12.59 3.11
CA PHE A 353 1.31 -12.63 1.67
C PHE A 353 -0.01 -12.65 0.90
N LEU A 354 -0.99 -13.46 1.31
CA LEU A 354 -2.32 -13.50 0.69
C LEU A 354 -3.07 -12.17 0.86
N ASN A 355 -3.04 -11.57 2.04
CA ASN A 355 -3.65 -10.25 2.28
C ASN A 355 -3.01 -9.18 1.39
N PHE A 356 -1.68 -9.21 1.24
CA PHE A 356 -0.99 -8.33 0.31
C PHE A 356 -1.40 -8.59 -1.15
N MET A 357 -1.34 -9.84 -1.60
CA MET A 357 -1.62 -10.21 -3.00
C MET A 357 -3.08 -10.02 -3.40
N LEU A 358 -4.03 -10.34 -2.51
CA LEU A 358 -5.46 -10.33 -2.83
C LEU A 358 -6.15 -9.00 -2.47
N LEU A 359 -5.73 -8.37 -1.39
CA LEU A 359 -6.36 -7.17 -0.86
C LEU A 359 -5.50 -5.91 -0.98
N GLY A 360 -4.23 -6.05 -1.34
CA GLY A 360 -3.29 -4.94 -1.40
C GLY A 360 -2.94 -4.34 -0.04
N LEU A 361 -3.14 -5.09 1.05
CA LEU A 361 -2.86 -4.60 2.38
C LEU A 361 -1.36 -4.62 2.67
N THR A 362 -0.79 -3.45 2.91
CA THR A 362 0.62 -3.29 3.34
C THR A 362 0.78 -3.47 4.85
N HIS A 363 -0.32 -3.43 5.59
CA HIS A 363 -0.33 -3.59 7.04
C HIS A 363 0.00 -5.03 7.43
N THR A 364 0.99 -5.17 8.31
CA THR A 364 1.63 -6.46 8.57
C THR A 364 0.84 -7.34 9.54
N ASP A 365 0.09 -6.76 10.47
CA ASP A 365 -0.71 -7.49 11.47
C ASP A 365 -2.15 -6.98 11.54
N THR A 366 -2.98 -7.41 10.60
CA THR A 366 -4.39 -7.02 10.59
C THR A 366 -5.21 -7.66 11.71
N GLN A 367 -4.73 -8.76 12.31
CA GLN A 367 -5.46 -9.54 13.32
C GLN A 367 -5.01 -9.27 14.77
N GLY A 368 -4.22 -8.22 15.00
CA GLY A 368 -3.87 -7.79 16.35
C GLY A 368 -5.13 -7.43 17.16
N GLY A 369 -5.27 -7.99 18.39
CA GLY A 369 -6.47 -7.83 19.22
C GLY A 369 -6.61 -6.45 19.89
N LEU A 370 -5.73 -5.49 19.63
CA LEU A 370 -5.83 -4.11 20.12
C LEU A 370 -5.86 -3.15 18.93
N LYS A 371 -6.92 -2.36 18.82
CA LYS A 371 -7.05 -1.29 17.83
C LYS A 371 -7.76 -0.08 18.39
N GLY A 372 -7.24 1.10 18.05
CA GLY A 372 -7.87 2.38 18.38
C GLY A 372 -8.45 3.05 17.13
N PHE A 373 -9.43 3.90 17.33
CA PHE A 373 -10.08 4.64 16.24
C PHE A 373 -10.81 5.88 16.75
N ASN A 374 -10.86 6.90 15.91
CA ASN A 374 -11.70 8.08 16.07
C ASN A 374 -13.10 7.86 15.46
N CYS A 375 -13.94 8.89 15.38
CA CYS A 375 -15.27 8.81 14.77
C CYS A 375 -15.26 8.27 13.34
N LYS A 376 -14.25 8.63 12.53
CA LYS A 376 -14.10 8.14 11.15
C LYS A 376 -13.75 6.65 11.14
N GLY A 377 -12.80 6.22 11.98
CA GLY A 377 -12.45 4.81 12.16
C GLY A 377 -13.64 3.98 12.67
N LYS A 378 -14.44 4.50 13.61
CA LYS A 378 -15.69 3.87 14.08
C LYS A 378 -16.65 3.59 12.92
N ALA A 379 -16.84 4.55 12.01
CA ALA A 379 -17.73 4.37 10.87
C ALA A 379 -17.31 3.22 9.95
N PHE A 380 -15.98 3.06 9.70
CA PHE A 380 -15.47 1.91 8.94
C PHE A 380 -15.74 0.59 9.68
N LEU A 381 -15.45 0.54 10.97
CA LEU A 381 -15.62 -0.68 11.76
C LEU A 381 -17.12 -1.07 11.85
N ALA A 382 -18.01 -0.11 12.07
CA ALA A 382 -19.46 -0.32 12.05
C ALA A 382 -19.97 -0.85 10.69
N SER A 383 -19.31 -0.48 9.59
CA SER A 383 -19.68 -0.92 8.25
C SER A 383 -19.27 -2.37 7.94
N THR A 384 -18.43 -3.03 8.77
CA THR A 384 -17.99 -4.40 8.54
C THR A 384 -19.15 -5.39 8.63
N ARG A 385 -19.05 -6.52 7.91
CA ARG A 385 -20.12 -7.53 7.82
C ARG A 385 -19.69 -8.88 8.41
N ILE A 386 -18.40 -9.16 8.41
CA ILE A 386 -17.87 -10.43 8.93
C ILE A 386 -18.06 -10.48 10.44
N LYS A 387 -18.63 -11.58 10.94
CA LYS A 387 -18.96 -11.77 12.35
C LYS A 387 -17.80 -12.38 13.16
N GLN A 388 -16.95 -13.18 12.51
CA GLN A 388 -15.85 -13.91 13.13
C GLN A 388 -14.52 -13.14 13.01
N PHE A 389 -13.40 -13.76 13.35
CA PHE A 389 -12.05 -13.16 13.45
C PHE A 389 -11.57 -12.37 12.23
N LEU A 390 -12.03 -12.69 11.01
CA LEU A 390 -11.65 -11.96 9.80
C LEU A 390 -12.24 -10.55 9.71
N PHE A 391 -13.14 -10.13 10.62
CA PHE A 391 -13.65 -8.77 10.66
C PHE A 391 -12.53 -7.73 10.80
N ASP A 392 -11.47 -8.07 11.49
CA ASP A 392 -10.27 -7.24 11.66
C ASP A 392 -9.61 -6.90 10.31
N THR A 393 -9.48 -7.90 9.46
CA THR A 393 -8.93 -7.71 8.09
C THR A 393 -9.91 -6.90 7.23
N GLU A 394 -11.22 -7.18 7.32
CA GLU A 394 -12.24 -6.39 6.62
C GLU A 394 -12.23 -4.93 7.06
N PHE A 395 -12.09 -4.67 8.35
CA PHE A 395 -12.02 -3.31 8.90
C PHE A 395 -10.85 -2.52 8.33
N ILE A 396 -9.63 -3.08 8.43
CA ILE A 396 -8.43 -2.42 7.91
C ILE A 396 -8.51 -2.24 6.39
N TYR A 397 -9.02 -3.25 5.68
CA TYR A 397 -9.24 -3.16 4.24
C TYR A 397 -10.18 -2.01 3.87
N LYS A 398 -11.34 -1.89 4.54
CA LYS A 398 -12.29 -0.80 4.29
C LYS A 398 -11.69 0.58 4.61
N ALA A 399 -11.00 0.69 5.74
CA ALA A 399 -10.33 1.93 6.12
C ALA A 399 -9.23 2.32 5.12
N SER A 400 -8.49 1.36 4.57
CA SER A 400 -7.43 1.59 3.59
C SER A 400 -7.93 1.91 2.18
N LEU A 401 -9.22 1.68 1.88
CA LEU A 401 -9.82 2.10 0.60
C LEU A 401 -10.08 3.61 0.52
N ASP A 402 -10.11 4.30 1.65
CA ASP A 402 -10.28 5.75 1.71
C ASP A 402 -8.90 6.43 1.81
N ASP A 403 -8.47 7.06 0.73
CA ASP A 403 -7.19 7.77 0.62
C ASP A 403 -7.04 8.92 1.63
N THR A 404 -8.13 9.35 2.30
CA THR A 404 -8.12 10.40 3.32
C THR A 404 -7.98 9.85 4.74
N THR A 405 -7.91 8.53 4.91
CA THR A 405 -7.81 7.87 6.20
C THR A 405 -6.36 7.66 6.60
N PHE A 406 -6.00 8.12 7.78
CA PHE A 406 -4.69 7.95 8.37
C PHE A 406 -4.66 6.70 9.25
N ILE A 407 -3.95 5.67 8.81
CA ILE A 407 -3.77 4.42 9.56
C ILE A 407 -2.34 4.34 10.08
N LYS A 408 -2.16 4.07 11.37
CA LYS A 408 -0.86 3.89 12.03
C LYS A 408 -0.71 2.48 12.57
N GLU A 409 0.39 1.81 12.27
CA GLU A 409 0.81 0.62 12.97
C GLU A 409 1.75 0.98 14.14
N VAL A 410 1.51 0.36 15.29
CA VAL A 410 2.26 0.57 16.51
C VAL A 410 2.76 -0.75 17.02
N PRO A 411 4.08 -0.93 17.23
CA PRO A 411 4.60 -2.14 17.86
C PRO A 411 4.11 -2.22 19.32
N VAL A 412 3.58 -3.37 19.69
CA VAL A 412 3.05 -3.60 21.04
C VAL A 412 3.67 -4.82 21.69
N ASP A 413 3.81 -4.75 23.00
CA ASP A 413 4.28 -5.85 23.83
C ASP A 413 3.11 -6.60 24.45
N LEU A 414 3.20 -7.92 24.43
CA LEU A 414 2.29 -8.77 25.19
C LEU A 414 2.66 -8.75 26.67
N ARG A 415 1.64 -8.96 27.50
CA ARG A 415 1.82 -9.26 28.92
C ARG A 415 2.44 -10.67 29.03
N GLY A 416 3.55 -10.79 29.73
CA GLY A 416 4.25 -12.04 29.96
C GLY A 416 3.50 -12.96 30.91
#